data_c1af27dbf5f38a084df068b197b6f9d8
#
_entry.id   c1af27dbf5f38a084df068b197b6f9d8
#
_cell.length_a   1.000
_cell.length_b   1.000
_cell.length_c   1.000
_cell.angle_alpha   90.00
_cell.angle_beta   90.00
_cell.angle_gamma   90.00
#
_symmetry.space_group_name_H-M   'P 1'
#
loop_
_entity.id
_entity.type
_entity.pdbx_description
1 polymer ?
#
loop_
_entity_poly.entity_id
_entity_poly.type
_entity_poly.pdbx_seq_one_letter_code
_entity_poly.pdbx_strand_id
1 'polypeptide(L)'
;ITVLLAAIAASFGWIMVASGLHDRPWVNAYKLTIHLSLGITLFSYLLWTTLKVLYPLEQGYPQNGVEKWLKPLNIVLVLQLILGGIMSGARTAIVYPEWPLMKGEFLPSVITDINMWTVENFVNYEQSVFQPALIQFLHRTSAYLLIIIVIGYLIQAFSRPITPW
;
A
#
# COMPACT_ATOMS: atom_id res chain seq x y z
N ILE A 1 -8.21 22.59 -3.94
CA ILE A 1 -7.81 21.31 -3.35
C ILE A 1 -6.60 20.76 -4.10
N THR A 2 -6.63 20.61 -5.43
CA THR A 2 -5.52 20.04 -6.25
C THR A 2 -4.19 20.74 -6.02
N VAL A 3 -4.15 22.08 -6.10
CA VAL A 3 -2.91 22.87 -5.89
C VAL A 3 -2.34 22.64 -4.48
N LEU A 4 -3.22 22.58 -3.48
CA LEU A 4 -2.80 22.32 -2.10
C LEU A 4 -2.20 20.91 -1.94
N LEU A 5 -2.86 19.89 -2.49
CA LEU A 5 -2.35 18.52 -2.47
C LEU A 5 -1.00 18.41 -3.21
N ALA A 6 -0.86 19.08 -4.36
CA ALA A 6 0.39 19.11 -5.12
C ALA A 6 1.52 19.79 -4.33
N ALA A 7 1.22 20.91 -3.68
CA ALA A 7 2.19 21.63 -2.85
C ALA A 7 2.64 20.78 -1.64
N ILE A 8 1.71 20.10 -0.98
CA ILE A 8 2.01 19.18 0.13
C ILE A 8 2.88 18.02 -0.38
N ALA A 9 2.50 17.38 -1.48
CA ALA A 9 3.28 16.28 -2.05
C ALA A 9 4.70 16.72 -2.43
N ALA A 10 4.87 17.89 -3.05
CA ALA A 10 6.17 18.45 -3.39
C ALA A 10 7.02 18.74 -2.14
N SER A 11 6.43 19.31 -1.09
CA SER A 11 7.12 19.60 0.18
C SER A 11 7.62 18.31 0.84
N PHE A 12 6.80 17.25 0.87
CA PHE A 12 7.22 15.96 1.39
C PHE A 12 8.26 15.26 0.51
N GLY A 13 8.26 15.50 -0.81
CA GLY A 13 9.32 15.05 -1.71
C GLY A 13 10.68 15.67 -1.33
N TRP A 14 10.70 16.97 -1.06
CA TRP A 14 11.90 17.64 -0.59
C TRP A 14 12.38 17.12 0.78
N ILE A 15 11.46 16.95 1.76
CA ILE A 15 11.76 16.37 3.08
C ILE A 15 12.33 14.95 2.94
N MET A 16 11.79 14.17 2.01
CA MET A 16 12.26 12.82 1.71
C MET A 16 13.70 12.84 1.20
N VAL A 17 14.01 13.66 0.18
CA VAL A 17 15.34 13.80 -0.39
C VAL A 17 16.34 14.27 0.66
N ALA A 18 15.98 15.27 1.46
CA ALA A 18 16.81 15.78 2.55
C ALA A 18 17.10 14.76 3.66
N SER A 19 16.38 13.61 3.67
CA SER A 19 16.53 12.59 4.72
C SER A 19 17.68 11.60 4.49
N GLY A 20 18.38 11.66 3.34
CA GLY A 20 19.42 10.68 3.11
C GLY A 20 20.27 10.85 1.86
N LEU A 21 19.78 11.42 0.76
CA LEU A 21 20.50 11.46 -0.52
C LEU A 21 21.80 12.28 -0.51
N HIS A 22 22.12 13.01 0.55
CA HIS A 22 23.40 13.70 0.71
C HIS A 22 24.53 12.74 1.11
N ASP A 23 24.22 11.77 1.97
CA ASP A 23 25.23 10.93 2.62
C ASP A 23 25.19 9.48 2.14
N ARG A 24 24.07 9.07 1.47
CA ARG A 24 23.82 7.69 1.06
C ARG A 24 22.87 7.63 -0.14
N PRO A 25 22.93 6.59 -0.99
CA PRO A 25 22.11 6.48 -2.20
C PRO A 25 20.66 6.05 -1.95
N TRP A 26 20.10 6.27 -0.76
CA TRP A 26 18.70 5.97 -0.42
C TRP A 26 18.14 6.95 0.60
N VAL A 27 16.82 7.01 0.67
CA VAL A 27 16.05 7.87 1.55
C VAL A 27 15.42 7.08 2.71
N ASN A 28 14.92 7.77 3.73
CA ASN A 28 14.21 7.15 4.84
C ASN A 28 12.90 6.50 4.36
N ALA A 29 12.67 5.23 4.74
CA ALA A 29 11.53 4.43 4.28
C ALA A 29 10.18 5.04 4.63
N TYR A 30 10.02 5.61 5.82
CA TYR A 30 8.77 6.22 6.26
C TYR A 30 8.47 7.51 5.49
N LYS A 31 9.48 8.35 5.26
CA LYS A 31 9.32 9.58 4.47
C LYS A 31 9.02 9.28 3.00
N LEU A 32 9.64 8.24 2.43
CA LEU A 32 9.31 7.73 1.09
C LEU A 32 7.85 7.29 1.02
N THR A 33 7.39 6.53 2.01
CA THR A 33 6.01 6.04 2.07
C THR A 33 5.00 7.17 2.14
N ILE A 34 5.26 8.20 2.96
CA ILE A 34 4.39 9.38 3.04
C ILE A 34 4.34 10.11 1.70
N HIS A 35 5.48 10.37 1.08
CA HIS A 35 5.54 11.03 -0.22
C HIS A 35 4.80 10.24 -1.31
N LEU A 36 5.01 8.93 -1.37
CA LEU A 36 4.29 8.03 -2.29
C LEU A 36 2.78 8.07 -2.06
N SER A 37 2.34 8.00 -0.79
CA SER A 37 0.92 8.04 -0.43
C SER A 37 0.27 9.37 -0.83
N LEU A 38 0.95 10.49 -0.65
CA LEU A 38 0.49 11.81 -1.08
C LEU A 38 0.39 11.92 -2.60
N GLY A 39 1.37 11.38 -3.33
CA GLY A 39 1.36 11.33 -4.80
C GLY A 39 0.18 10.51 -5.33
N ILE A 40 -0.07 9.33 -4.76
CA ILE A 40 -1.21 8.48 -5.14
C ILE A 40 -2.54 9.15 -4.77
N THR A 41 -2.62 9.84 -3.64
CA THR A 41 -3.82 10.59 -3.24
C THR A 41 -4.11 11.72 -4.23
N LEU A 42 -3.11 12.47 -4.64
CA LEU A 42 -3.24 13.52 -5.65
C LEU A 42 -3.69 12.94 -6.99
N PHE A 43 -3.06 11.86 -7.45
CA PHE A 43 -3.44 11.16 -8.68
C PHE A 43 -4.89 10.67 -8.63
N SER A 44 -5.28 10.01 -7.54
CA SER A 44 -6.65 9.50 -7.35
C SER A 44 -7.68 10.62 -7.34
N TYR A 45 -7.37 11.75 -6.70
CA TYR A 45 -8.24 12.92 -6.69
C TYR A 45 -8.39 13.53 -8.09
N LEU A 46 -7.31 13.66 -8.84
CA LEU A 46 -7.34 14.15 -10.23
C LEU A 46 -8.14 13.21 -11.13
N LEU A 47 -7.90 11.92 -11.04
CA LEU A 47 -8.63 10.90 -11.78
C LEU A 47 -10.13 10.98 -11.47
N TRP A 48 -10.50 11.02 -10.20
CA TRP A 48 -11.90 11.11 -9.76
C TRP A 48 -12.59 12.40 -10.26
N THR A 49 -11.91 13.54 -10.18
CA THR A 49 -12.48 14.81 -10.67
C THR A 49 -12.64 14.80 -12.20
N THR A 50 -11.65 14.25 -12.91
CA THR A 50 -11.69 14.09 -14.37
C THR A 50 -12.86 13.19 -14.80
N LEU A 51 -13.00 12.02 -14.15
CA LEU A 51 -14.10 11.10 -14.45
C LEU A 51 -15.47 11.72 -14.17
N LYS A 52 -15.61 12.49 -13.11
CA LYS A 52 -16.86 13.22 -12.81
C LYS A 52 -17.25 14.24 -13.88
N VAL A 53 -16.27 14.89 -14.51
CA VAL A 53 -16.52 15.87 -15.58
C VAL A 53 -16.85 15.16 -16.89
N LEU A 54 -16.10 14.11 -17.23
CA LEU A 54 -16.29 13.37 -18.49
C LEU A 54 -17.54 12.49 -18.48
N TYR A 55 -17.88 11.93 -17.33
CA TYR A 55 -18.99 11.00 -17.13
C TYR A 55 -19.86 11.48 -15.97
N PRO A 56 -20.71 12.52 -16.17
CA PRO A 56 -21.64 12.95 -15.14
C PRO A 56 -22.53 11.79 -14.74
N LEU A 57 -22.57 11.50 -13.42
CA LEU A 57 -23.41 10.44 -12.91
C LEU A 57 -24.88 10.79 -13.12
N GLU A 58 -25.59 10.06 -13.98
CA GLU A 58 -27.05 10.09 -14.01
C GLU A 58 -27.58 9.46 -12.69
N GLN A 59 -28.67 10.05 -12.17
CA GLN A 59 -29.26 9.55 -10.93
C GLN A 59 -29.82 8.14 -11.17
N GLY A 60 -29.43 7.17 -10.37
CA GLY A 60 -30.06 5.86 -10.32
C GLY A 60 -29.26 4.67 -10.82
N TYR A 61 -27.95 4.58 -10.50
CA TYR A 61 -27.24 3.32 -10.71
C TYR A 61 -27.90 2.20 -9.93
N PRO A 62 -28.27 1.09 -10.60
CA PRO A 62 -28.77 -0.07 -9.89
C PRO A 62 -27.69 -0.60 -8.96
N GLN A 63 -28.02 -0.70 -7.66
CA GLN A 63 -27.11 -1.31 -6.69
C GLN A 63 -27.03 -2.81 -6.97
N ASN A 64 -25.94 -3.23 -7.59
CA ASN A 64 -25.75 -4.61 -8.01
C ASN A 64 -25.17 -5.50 -6.88
N GLY A 65 -24.99 -4.96 -5.65
CA GLY A 65 -24.42 -5.66 -4.51
C GLY A 65 -22.94 -6.01 -4.65
N VAL A 66 -22.27 -5.61 -5.76
CA VAL A 66 -20.80 -5.66 -5.90
C VAL A 66 -20.13 -4.58 -5.09
N GLU A 67 -20.86 -3.52 -4.74
CA GLU A 67 -20.38 -2.38 -3.94
C GLU A 67 -19.85 -2.82 -2.57
N LYS A 68 -20.39 -3.90 -2.01
CA LYS A 68 -19.91 -4.47 -0.73
C LYS A 68 -18.43 -4.87 -0.76
N TRP A 69 -17.89 -5.18 -1.95
CA TRP A 69 -16.49 -5.54 -2.14
C TRP A 69 -15.57 -4.31 -2.24
N LEU A 70 -16.10 -3.15 -2.65
CA LEU A 70 -15.30 -1.95 -2.88
C LEU A 70 -14.66 -1.43 -1.59
N LYS A 71 -15.38 -1.50 -0.46
CA LYS A 71 -14.84 -1.04 0.83
C LYS A 71 -13.67 -1.90 1.30
N PRO A 72 -13.78 -3.23 1.44
CA PRO A 72 -12.65 -4.06 1.84
C PRO A 72 -11.51 -4.03 0.82
N LEU A 73 -11.81 -3.96 -0.49
CA LEU A 73 -10.83 -3.81 -1.55
C LEU A 73 -9.98 -2.55 -1.35
N ASN A 74 -10.62 -1.39 -1.16
CA ASN A 74 -9.91 -0.13 -0.96
C ASN A 74 -9.09 -0.13 0.34
N ILE A 75 -9.61 -0.68 1.43
CA ILE A 75 -8.89 -0.77 2.71
C ILE A 75 -7.60 -1.59 2.54
N VAL A 76 -7.71 -2.78 1.94
CA VAL A 76 -6.54 -3.66 1.74
C VAL A 76 -5.58 -3.06 0.72
N LEU A 77 -6.08 -2.37 -0.32
CA LEU A 77 -5.25 -1.69 -1.31
C LEU A 77 -4.42 -0.56 -0.67
N VAL A 78 -5.04 0.27 0.17
CA VAL A 78 -4.33 1.34 0.91
C VAL A 78 -3.28 0.74 1.83
N LEU A 79 -3.62 -0.33 2.57
CA LEU A 79 -2.66 -1.06 3.40
C LEU A 79 -1.48 -1.59 2.57
N GLN A 80 -1.77 -2.20 1.41
CA GLN A 80 -0.77 -2.73 0.49
C GLN A 80 0.19 -1.65 -0.03
N LEU A 81 -0.33 -0.46 -0.34
CA LEU A 81 0.46 0.68 -0.78
C LEU A 81 1.40 1.18 0.33
N ILE A 82 0.90 1.31 1.56
CA ILE A 82 1.70 1.74 2.72
C ILE A 82 2.81 0.72 3.01
N LEU A 83 2.46 -0.56 3.10
CA LEU A 83 3.42 -1.64 3.35
C LEU A 83 4.45 -1.74 2.23
N GLY A 84 4.03 -1.59 0.96
CA GLY A 84 4.91 -1.58 -0.21
C GLY A 84 5.88 -0.40 -0.21
N GLY A 85 5.43 0.78 0.20
CA GLY A 85 6.27 1.96 0.36
C GLY A 85 7.37 1.75 1.42
N ILE A 86 6.99 1.23 2.60
CA ILE A 86 7.96 0.90 3.66
C ILE A 86 8.90 -0.21 3.19
N MET A 87 8.38 -1.26 2.56
CA MET A 87 9.16 -2.38 2.02
C MET A 87 10.22 -1.91 1.03
N SER A 88 9.84 -1.03 0.11
CA SER A 88 10.74 -0.46 -0.90
C SER A 88 11.84 0.40 -0.25
N GLY A 89 11.45 1.32 0.63
CA GLY A 89 12.39 2.21 1.30
C GLY A 89 13.33 1.50 2.27
N ALA A 90 12.85 0.50 2.98
CA ALA A 90 13.67 -0.35 3.87
C ALA A 90 14.41 -1.47 3.11
N ARG A 91 14.19 -1.63 1.81
CA ARG A 91 14.83 -2.65 0.95
C ARG A 91 14.64 -4.07 1.49
N THR A 92 13.49 -4.36 2.08
CA THR A 92 13.23 -5.63 2.78
C THR A 92 13.31 -6.84 1.85
N ALA A 93 13.04 -6.67 0.56
CA ALA A 93 13.15 -7.73 -0.45
C ALA A 93 14.60 -8.24 -0.63
N ILE A 94 15.61 -7.42 -0.32
CA ILE A 94 17.01 -7.85 -0.33
C ILE A 94 17.32 -8.73 0.87
N VAL A 95 16.68 -8.43 2.02
CA VAL A 95 16.87 -9.19 3.27
C VAL A 95 16.15 -10.53 3.21
N TYR A 96 14.98 -10.58 2.56
CA TYR A 96 14.12 -11.76 2.42
C TYR A 96 13.71 -11.96 0.95
N PRO A 97 14.66 -12.39 0.06
CA PRO A 97 14.40 -12.53 -1.38
C PRO A 97 13.56 -13.77 -1.72
N GLU A 98 13.44 -14.73 -0.83
CA GLU A 98 12.80 -16.03 -1.06
C GLU A 98 11.28 -15.94 -1.07
N TRP A 99 10.65 -16.82 -1.83
CA TRP A 99 9.21 -17.04 -1.88
C TRP A 99 8.91 -18.53 -2.09
N PRO A 100 7.90 -19.13 -1.43
CA PRO A 100 6.94 -18.53 -0.49
C PRO A 100 7.48 -18.36 0.94
N LEU A 101 8.62 -18.96 1.25
CA LEU A 101 9.25 -18.89 2.57
C LEU A 101 10.07 -17.60 2.73
N MET A 102 10.50 -17.35 3.96
CA MET A 102 11.37 -16.24 4.35
C MET A 102 12.50 -16.84 5.18
N LYS A 103 13.68 -17.06 4.55
CA LYS A 103 14.80 -17.80 5.14
C LYS A 103 14.40 -19.17 5.67
N GLY A 104 13.59 -19.90 4.88
CA GLY A 104 13.15 -21.25 5.22
C GLY A 104 11.90 -21.33 6.11
N GLU A 105 11.40 -20.21 6.64
CA GLU A 105 10.21 -20.15 7.50
C GLU A 105 9.05 -19.48 6.77
N PHE A 106 7.83 -19.95 6.99
CA PHE A 106 6.63 -19.25 6.49
C PHE A 106 6.33 -18.00 7.30
N LEU A 107 6.42 -18.12 8.62
CA LEU A 107 6.37 -17.02 9.58
C LEU A 107 7.72 -16.93 10.26
N PRO A 108 8.54 -15.90 9.97
CA PRO A 108 9.85 -15.76 10.60
C PRO A 108 9.76 -15.72 12.13
N SER A 109 10.56 -16.54 12.80
CA SER A 109 10.58 -16.65 14.25
C SER A 109 10.87 -15.34 14.97
N VAL A 110 11.61 -14.44 14.33
CA VAL A 110 11.87 -13.09 14.83
C VAL A 110 10.59 -12.26 15.04
N ILE A 111 9.50 -12.54 14.29
CA ILE A 111 8.21 -11.84 14.43
C ILE A 111 7.44 -12.34 15.65
N THR A 112 7.64 -13.61 16.04
CA THR A 112 6.97 -14.23 17.19
C THR A 112 7.69 -13.98 18.52
N ASP A 113 8.93 -13.49 18.48
CA ASP A 113 9.68 -13.12 19.69
C ASP A 113 9.18 -11.78 20.23
N ILE A 114 8.51 -11.81 21.39
CA ILE A 114 7.94 -10.62 22.03
C ILE A 114 9.02 -9.58 22.39
N ASN A 115 10.25 -9.99 22.64
CA ASN A 115 11.33 -9.06 22.97
C ASN A 115 11.77 -8.20 21.78
N MET A 116 11.42 -8.60 20.55
CA MET A 116 11.72 -7.84 19.35
C MET A 116 10.71 -6.71 19.07
N TRP A 117 9.57 -6.70 19.77
CA TRP A 117 8.52 -5.67 19.61
C TRP A 117 8.85 -4.40 20.41
N THR A 118 9.94 -3.76 20.03
CA THR A 118 10.44 -2.52 20.64
C THR A 118 10.38 -1.36 19.66
N VAL A 119 10.16 -0.14 20.13
CA VAL A 119 10.17 1.07 19.31
C VAL A 119 11.51 1.22 18.57
N GLU A 120 12.61 0.80 19.24
CA GLU A 120 13.97 0.82 18.68
C GLU A 120 14.03 0.07 17.34
N ASN A 121 13.45 -1.13 17.26
CA ASN A 121 13.44 -1.94 16.04
C ASN A 121 12.65 -1.32 14.87
N PHE A 122 11.75 -0.39 15.14
CA PHE A 122 11.03 0.35 14.11
C PHE A 122 11.75 1.63 13.72
N VAL A 123 12.36 2.34 14.67
CA VAL A 123 13.08 3.60 14.41
C VAL A 123 14.41 3.33 13.70
N ASN A 124 15.18 2.37 14.21
CA ASN A 124 16.48 1.97 13.67
C ASN A 124 16.35 0.74 12.75
N TYR A 125 15.31 0.73 11.91
CA TYR A 125 14.96 -0.40 11.04
C TYR A 125 16.10 -0.84 10.11
N GLU A 126 17.02 0.04 9.75
CA GLU A 126 18.16 -0.29 8.90
C GLU A 126 19.16 -1.25 9.56
N GLN A 127 19.17 -1.29 10.88
CA GLN A 127 20.00 -2.19 11.70
C GLN A 127 19.20 -3.36 12.29
N SER A 128 17.87 -3.34 12.14
CA SER A 128 16.95 -4.32 12.68
C SER A 128 16.65 -5.44 11.67
N VAL A 129 16.59 -6.67 12.15
CA VAL A 129 16.08 -7.81 11.37
C VAL A 129 14.57 -7.98 11.54
N PHE A 130 13.99 -7.39 12.59
CA PHE A 130 12.57 -7.52 12.94
C PHE A 130 11.66 -6.74 11.98
N GLN A 131 11.90 -5.43 11.81
CA GLN A 131 11.04 -4.59 10.98
C GLN A 131 11.01 -5.06 9.51
N PRO A 132 12.13 -5.39 8.84
CA PRO A 132 12.09 -5.94 7.50
C PRO A 132 11.31 -7.26 7.40
N ALA A 133 11.46 -8.16 8.40
CA ALA A 133 10.69 -9.41 8.44
C ALA A 133 9.20 -9.16 8.56
N LEU A 134 8.79 -8.31 9.50
CA LEU A 134 7.40 -7.98 9.75
C LEU A 134 6.74 -7.32 8.52
N ILE A 135 7.39 -6.31 7.94
CA ILE A 135 6.84 -5.60 6.77
C ILE A 135 6.73 -6.52 5.56
N GLN A 136 7.74 -7.35 5.31
CA GLN A 136 7.72 -8.32 4.22
C GLN A 136 6.59 -9.35 4.41
N PHE A 137 6.42 -9.87 5.62
CA PHE A 137 5.35 -10.81 5.95
C PHE A 137 3.96 -10.19 5.78
N LEU A 138 3.75 -8.99 6.32
CA LEU A 138 2.48 -8.29 6.23
C LEU A 138 2.13 -7.91 4.79
N HIS A 139 3.11 -7.44 4.00
CA HIS A 139 2.91 -7.09 2.60
C HIS A 139 2.51 -8.30 1.76
N ARG A 140 3.16 -9.45 1.95
CA ARG A 140 2.79 -10.71 1.26
C ARG A 140 1.41 -11.19 1.66
N THR A 141 1.11 -11.21 2.96
CA THR A 141 -0.19 -11.68 3.48
C THR A 141 -1.33 -10.78 3.00
N SER A 142 -1.14 -9.46 3.02
CA SER A 142 -2.14 -8.52 2.50
C SER A 142 -2.31 -8.64 0.97
N ALA A 143 -1.27 -9.00 0.23
CA ALA A 143 -1.39 -9.30 -1.21
C ALA A 143 -2.26 -10.54 -1.47
N TYR A 144 -2.10 -11.62 -0.69
CA TYR A 144 -2.97 -12.80 -0.80
C TYR A 144 -4.44 -12.45 -0.47
N LEU A 145 -4.65 -11.66 0.60
CA LEU A 145 -5.99 -11.19 0.95
C LEU A 145 -6.60 -10.34 -0.18
N LEU A 146 -5.81 -9.46 -0.80
CA LEU A 146 -6.24 -8.65 -1.93
C LEU A 146 -6.69 -9.53 -3.11
N ILE A 147 -5.92 -10.55 -3.45
CA ILE A 147 -6.26 -11.51 -4.51
C ILE A 147 -7.60 -12.20 -4.20
N ILE A 148 -7.80 -12.67 -2.97
CA ILE A 148 -9.06 -13.33 -2.55
C ILE A 148 -10.26 -12.38 -2.71
N ILE A 149 -10.12 -11.12 -2.27
CA ILE A 149 -11.16 -10.10 -2.40
C ILE A 149 -11.47 -9.82 -3.88
N VAL A 150 -10.45 -9.67 -4.73
CA VAL A 150 -10.61 -9.44 -6.17
C VAL A 150 -11.31 -10.63 -6.83
N ILE A 151 -10.91 -11.87 -6.53
CA ILE A 151 -11.59 -13.08 -7.05
C ILE A 151 -13.05 -13.09 -6.63
N GLY A 152 -13.35 -12.84 -5.35
CA GLY A 152 -14.74 -12.78 -4.86
C GLY A 152 -15.57 -11.70 -5.56
N TYR A 153 -14.98 -10.52 -5.78
CA TYR A 153 -15.59 -9.44 -6.56
C TYR A 153 -15.90 -9.89 -7.99
N LEU A 154 -14.91 -10.49 -8.69
CA LEU A 154 -15.07 -10.94 -10.07
C LEU A 154 -16.12 -12.05 -10.19
N ILE A 155 -16.10 -13.05 -9.32
CA ILE A 155 -17.10 -14.13 -9.30
C ILE A 155 -18.50 -13.52 -9.19
N GLN A 156 -18.70 -12.58 -8.28
CA GLN A 156 -20.01 -11.95 -8.12
C GLN A 156 -20.39 -11.07 -9.30
N ALA A 157 -19.45 -10.33 -9.88
CA ALA A 157 -19.69 -9.46 -11.03
C ALA A 157 -20.10 -10.28 -12.26
N PHE A 158 -19.41 -11.40 -12.54
CA PHE A 158 -19.70 -12.26 -13.70
C PHE A 158 -20.87 -13.24 -13.50
N SER A 159 -21.23 -13.53 -12.26
CA SER A 159 -22.39 -14.40 -11.97
C SER A 159 -23.74 -13.73 -12.16
N ARG A 160 -23.77 -12.43 -12.49
CA ARG A 160 -25.02 -11.70 -12.67
C ARG A 160 -25.37 -11.57 -14.14
N PRO A 161 -26.67 -11.78 -14.52
CA PRO A 161 -27.09 -11.53 -15.87
C PRO A 161 -26.87 -10.05 -16.21
N ILE A 162 -26.26 -9.80 -17.37
CA ILE A 162 -26.18 -8.47 -17.95
C ILE A 162 -27.62 -8.09 -18.29
N THR A 163 -28.24 -7.21 -17.50
CA THR A 163 -29.51 -6.60 -17.91
C THR A 163 -29.18 -5.68 -19.08
N PRO A 164 -29.74 -5.92 -20.28
CA PRO A 164 -29.55 -4.98 -21.39
C PRO A 164 -30.11 -3.60 -20.98
N TRP A 165 -29.40 -2.58 -21.36
CA TRP A 165 -29.74 -1.15 -21.22
C TRP A 165 -31.04 -0.82 -21.95
#